data_e536678094e4f1e1405c149a9ea197bc
#
_entry.id   e536678094e4f1e1405c149a9ea197bc
#
_cell.length_a   1.000
_cell.length_b   1.000
_cell.length_c   1.000
_cell.angle_alpha   90.00
_cell.angle_beta   90.00
_cell.angle_gamma   90.00
#
_symmetry.space_group_name_H-M   'P 1'
#
loop_
_entity.id
_entity.type
_entity.pdbx_description
1 polymer ?
#
loop_
_entity_poly.entity_id
_entity_poly.type
_entity_poly.pdbx_seq_one_letter_code
_entity_poly.pdbx_strand_id
1 'polypeptide(L)'
;MLNVGALREGYVLDHIKAGKAMTIYHDLKLDKLDCTVAIIKNARSNKMGVKDIIKVECPIEKLDLDILGFIDHNITVNIIKDEKIVDKKELKLPKKITNVIKCKNPRCITSIEQGLDHVFFLSDEEKEIYRCQYCEEKYRGKRNK
;
A
#
# COMPACT_ATOMS: atom_id res chain seq x y z
N MET A 1 -21.97 8.58 -14.90
CA MET A 1 -20.67 7.94 -14.69
C MET A 1 -19.56 8.99 -14.77
N LEU A 2 -18.73 9.02 -13.76
CA LEU A 2 -17.62 9.95 -13.76
C LEU A 2 -16.54 9.48 -14.73
N ASN A 3 -16.21 10.34 -15.72
CA ASN A 3 -15.21 10.00 -16.70
C ASN A 3 -13.90 10.72 -16.37
N VAL A 4 -12.94 9.96 -15.87
CA VAL A 4 -11.57 10.45 -15.64
C VAL A 4 -10.73 9.96 -16.79
N GLY A 5 -10.00 10.87 -17.46
CA GLY A 5 -9.21 10.56 -18.62
C GLY A 5 -8.22 9.41 -18.41
N ALA A 6 -7.81 8.77 -19.51
CA ALA A 6 -6.83 7.71 -19.47
C ALA A 6 -5.45 8.25 -19.07
N LEU A 7 -4.71 7.46 -18.29
CA LEU A 7 -3.35 7.82 -17.89
C LEU A 7 -2.38 7.56 -19.07
N ARG A 8 -1.37 8.41 -19.18
CA ARG A 8 -0.28 8.17 -20.14
C ARG A 8 0.72 7.17 -19.59
N GLU A 9 1.17 7.38 -18.36
CA GLU A 9 2.08 6.49 -17.66
C GLU A 9 1.79 6.58 -16.17
N GLY A 10 1.66 5.45 -15.52
CA GLY A 10 1.43 5.43 -14.08
C GLY A 10 0.76 4.15 -13.61
N TYR A 11 -0.03 4.28 -12.56
CA TYR A 11 -0.65 3.15 -11.88
C TYR A 11 -2.14 3.39 -11.68
N VAL A 12 -2.91 2.33 -11.77
CA VAL A 12 -4.29 2.31 -11.31
C VAL A 12 -4.38 1.29 -10.18
N LEU A 13 -4.67 1.76 -8.97
CA LEU A 13 -4.89 0.90 -7.81
C LEU A 13 -6.38 0.58 -7.76
N ASP A 14 -6.73 -0.65 -8.09
CA ASP A 14 -8.12 -1.09 -8.19
C ASP A 14 -8.46 -2.08 -7.07
N HIS A 15 -9.76 -2.32 -6.90
CA HIS A 15 -10.29 -3.22 -5.88
C HIS A 15 -9.91 -2.79 -4.46
N ILE A 16 -9.81 -1.49 -4.24
CA ILE A 16 -9.63 -0.92 -2.91
C ILE A 16 -10.97 -1.02 -2.19
N LYS A 17 -10.93 -1.48 -0.95
CA LYS A 17 -12.14 -1.54 -0.12
C LYS A 17 -12.74 -0.14 0.03
N ALA A 18 -14.04 -0.02 -0.20
CA ALA A 18 -14.73 1.26 -0.13
C ALA A 18 -14.49 1.94 1.21
N GLY A 19 -14.12 3.21 1.17
CA GLY A 19 -13.77 4.00 2.35
C GLY A 19 -12.29 3.98 2.72
N LYS A 20 -11.46 3.20 2.02
CA LYS A 20 -10.04 3.07 2.35
C LYS A 20 -9.09 3.87 1.44
N ALA A 21 -9.61 4.47 0.38
CA ALA A 21 -8.77 5.21 -0.58
C ALA A 21 -7.94 6.30 0.07
N MET A 22 -8.55 7.12 0.94
CA MET A 22 -7.83 8.22 1.58
C MET A 22 -6.76 7.72 2.55
N THR A 23 -7.01 6.61 3.25
CA THR A 23 -6.01 6.00 4.11
C THR A 23 -4.80 5.55 3.30
N ILE A 24 -5.05 4.89 2.15
CA ILE A 24 -3.98 4.43 1.25
C ILE A 24 -3.24 5.63 0.67
N TYR A 25 -3.94 6.66 0.27
CA TYR A 25 -3.36 7.89 -0.24
C TYR A 25 -2.33 8.48 0.74
N HIS A 26 -2.68 8.53 2.03
CA HIS A 26 -1.78 9.03 3.06
C HIS A 26 -0.65 8.04 3.38
N ASP A 27 -0.96 6.75 3.48
CA ASP A 27 0.03 5.73 3.83
C ASP A 27 1.12 5.59 2.78
N LEU A 28 0.76 5.73 1.49
CA LEU A 28 1.73 5.71 0.39
C LEU A 28 2.40 7.06 0.18
N LYS A 29 2.03 8.07 0.97
CA LYS A 29 2.56 9.43 0.86
C LYS A 29 2.37 10.02 -0.53
N LEU A 30 1.23 9.73 -1.15
CA LEU A 30 0.90 10.24 -2.47
C LEU A 30 0.73 11.75 -2.47
N ASP A 31 0.34 12.33 -1.33
CA ASP A 31 0.25 13.77 -1.15
C ASP A 31 1.58 14.48 -1.28
N LYS A 32 2.69 13.76 -1.13
CA LYS A 32 4.05 14.31 -1.24
C LYS A 32 4.65 14.13 -2.63
N LEU A 33 3.98 13.37 -3.49
CA LEU A 33 4.43 13.20 -4.87
C LEU A 33 3.98 14.38 -5.72
N ASP A 34 4.86 14.82 -6.60
CA ASP A 34 4.55 15.86 -7.58
C ASP A 34 3.94 15.21 -8.83
N CYS A 35 2.88 14.44 -8.62
CA CYS A 35 2.22 13.67 -9.66
C CYS A 35 0.72 13.95 -9.63
N THR A 36 0.06 13.75 -10.77
CA THR A 36 -1.39 13.87 -10.83
C THR A 36 -2.03 12.64 -10.22
N VAL A 37 -2.91 12.84 -9.24
CA VAL A 37 -3.60 11.75 -8.55
C VAL A 37 -5.10 11.99 -8.63
N ALA A 38 -5.85 10.96 -9.03
CA ALA A 38 -7.32 10.99 -9.02
C ALA A 38 -7.83 9.87 -8.13
N ILE A 39 -8.80 10.19 -7.29
CA ILE A 39 -9.41 9.23 -6.37
C ILE A 39 -10.88 9.12 -6.71
N ILE A 40 -11.34 7.89 -6.94
CA ILE A 40 -12.75 7.61 -7.19
C ILE A 40 -13.27 6.79 -6.01
N LYS A 41 -14.24 7.33 -5.30
CA LYS A 41 -14.83 6.65 -4.14
C LYS A 41 -16.17 6.03 -4.54
N ASN A 42 -16.45 4.87 -3.98
CA ASN A 42 -17.73 4.19 -4.13
C ASN A 42 -18.07 3.89 -5.60
N ALA A 43 -17.09 3.46 -6.38
CA ALA A 43 -17.30 3.00 -7.74
C ALA A 43 -18.01 1.65 -7.71
N ARG A 44 -18.88 1.40 -8.67
CA ARG A 44 -19.56 0.11 -8.77
C ARG A 44 -18.58 -1.01 -9.10
N SER A 45 -18.75 -2.14 -8.43
CA SER A 45 -17.92 -3.31 -8.61
C SER A 45 -18.76 -4.56 -8.64
N ASN A 46 -18.59 -5.38 -9.67
CA ASN A 46 -19.29 -6.68 -9.73
C ASN A 46 -18.74 -7.66 -8.69
N LYS A 47 -17.48 -7.48 -8.29
CA LYS A 47 -16.82 -8.37 -7.33
C LYS A 47 -17.07 -7.95 -5.87
N MET A 48 -17.12 -6.64 -5.60
CA MET A 48 -17.13 -6.11 -4.25
C MET A 48 -18.39 -5.31 -3.88
N GLY A 49 -19.31 -5.14 -4.82
CA GLY A 49 -20.44 -4.22 -4.65
C GLY A 49 -20.04 -2.79 -4.93
N VAL A 50 -19.25 -2.20 -4.05
CA VAL A 50 -18.60 -0.90 -4.27
C VAL A 50 -17.13 -1.02 -3.96
N LYS A 51 -16.32 -0.21 -4.61
CA LYS A 51 -14.87 -0.18 -4.41
C LYS A 51 -14.38 1.25 -4.57
N ASP A 52 -13.16 1.50 -4.10
CA ASP A 52 -12.45 2.75 -4.38
C ASP A 52 -11.36 2.47 -5.42
N ILE A 53 -10.99 3.49 -6.17
CA ILE A 53 -9.94 3.42 -7.19
C ILE A 53 -9.05 4.64 -7.03
N ILE A 54 -7.73 4.44 -7.11
CA ILE A 54 -6.76 5.53 -7.13
C ILE A 54 -5.99 5.45 -8.43
N LYS A 55 -5.95 6.53 -9.19
CA LYS A 55 -5.15 6.65 -10.41
C LYS A 55 -4.01 7.61 -10.14
N VAL A 56 -2.78 7.15 -10.39
CA VAL A 56 -1.57 7.94 -10.18
C VAL A 56 -0.82 8.05 -11.50
N GLU A 57 -0.68 9.28 -12.00
CA GLU A 57 0.08 9.53 -13.22
C GLU A 57 1.48 9.99 -12.84
N CYS A 58 2.45 9.07 -12.86
CA CYS A 58 3.84 9.34 -12.54
C CYS A 58 4.73 8.23 -13.10
N PRO A 59 6.05 8.44 -13.11
CA PRO A 59 6.97 7.38 -13.54
C PRO A 59 6.79 6.10 -12.72
N ILE A 60 6.88 4.96 -13.39
CA ILE A 60 6.55 3.65 -12.83
C ILE A 60 7.36 3.32 -11.58
N GLU A 61 8.59 3.81 -11.46
CA GLU A 61 9.48 3.48 -10.35
C GLU A 61 9.14 4.16 -9.02
N LYS A 62 8.24 5.14 -9.02
CA LYS A 62 8.00 5.95 -7.81
C LYS A 62 7.05 5.34 -6.79
N LEU A 63 6.35 4.28 -7.15
CA LEU A 63 5.40 3.64 -6.23
C LEU A 63 6.02 2.44 -5.55
N ASP A 64 5.94 2.40 -4.21
CA ASP A 64 6.45 1.28 -3.42
C ASP A 64 5.37 0.21 -3.29
N LEU A 65 5.48 -0.84 -4.09
CA LEU A 65 4.52 -1.93 -4.11
C LEU A 65 4.59 -2.81 -2.86
N ASP A 66 5.75 -2.87 -2.19
CA ASP A 66 5.88 -3.64 -0.96
C ASP A 66 5.08 -3.02 0.18
N ILE A 67 5.12 -1.69 0.30
CA ILE A 67 4.31 -0.98 1.28
C ILE A 67 2.83 -1.22 1.00
N LEU A 68 2.43 -1.13 -0.26
CA LEU A 68 1.03 -1.35 -0.65
C LEU A 68 0.59 -2.77 -0.34
N GLY A 69 1.43 -3.77 -0.62
CA GLY A 69 1.14 -5.16 -0.30
C GLY A 69 0.99 -5.40 1.20
N PHE A 70 1.78 -4.70 2.02
CA PHE A 70 1.63 -4.76 3.47
C PHE A 70 0.30 -4.15 3.94
N ILE A 71 -0.11 -3.03 3.34
CA ILE A 71 -1.36 -2.37 3.70
C ILE A 71 -2.57 -3.22 3.34
N ASP A 72 -2.64 -3.68 2.09
CA ASP A 72 -3.73 -4.54 1.62
C ASP A 72 -3.31 -5.28 0.35
N HIS A 73 -2.99 -6.56 0.47
CA HIS A 73 -2.55 -7.36 -0.67
C HIS A 73 -3.68 -7.75 -1.63
N ASN A 74 -4.93 -7.43 -1.30
CA ASN A 74 -6.08 -7.71 -2.19
C ASN A 74 -6.25 -6.63 -3.28
N ILE A 75 -5.55 -5.52 -3.16
CA ILE A 75 -5.56 -4.47 -4.17
C ILE A 75 -4.86 -4.95 -5.42
N THR A 76 -5.41 -4.64 -6.59
CA THR A 76 -4.81 -4.95 -7.87
C THR A 76 -4.12 -3.70 -8.41
N VAL A 77 -2.90 -3.83 -8.90
CA VAL A 77 -2.14 -2.73 -9.50
C VAL A 77 -2.07 -2.93 -11.01
N ASN A 78 -2.67 -2.02 -11.75
CA ASN A 78 -2.55 -1.99 -13.21
C ASN A 78 -1.49 -0.96 -13.57
N ILE A 79 -0.47 -1.39 -14.31
CA ILE A 79 0.60 -0.50 -14.78
C ILE A 79 0.23 0.00 -16.15
N ILE A 80 0.22 1.33 -16.32
CA ILE A 80 -0.17 1.99 -17.56
C ILE A 80 1.07 2.59 -18.21
N LYS A 81 1.23 2.35 -19.49
CA LYS A 81 2.27 2.96 -20.29
C LYS A 81 1.72 3.20 -21.71
N ASP A 82 1.94 4.40 -22.24
CA ASP A 82 1.42 4.80 -23.56
C ASP A 82 -0.11 4.61 -23.63
N GLU A 83 -0.81 4.98 -22.56
CA GLU A 83 -2.27 4.93 -22.44
C GLU A 83 -2.85 3.51 -22.46
N LYS A 84 -2.00 2.48 -22.34
CA LYS A 84 -2.42 1.08 -22.34
C LYS A 84 -1.97 0.37 -21.07
N ILE A 85 -2.77 -0.58 -20.63
CA ILE A 85 -2.38 -1.45 -19.52
C ILE A 85 -1.31 -2.41 -20.04
N VAL A 86 -0.08 -2.27 -19.54
CA VAL A 86 1.04 -3.12 -19.97
C VAL A 86 1.29 -4.26 -19.00
N ASP A 87 0.79 -4.14 -17.77
CA ASP A 87 0.96 -5.19 -16.77
C ASP A 87 -0.13 -5.06 -15.71
N LYS A 88 -0.50 -6.18 -15.13
CA LYS A 88 -1.44 -6.24 -14.02
C LYS A 88 -0.80 -7.04 -12.91
N LYS A 89 -0.47 -6.38 -11.81
CA LYS A 89 0.22 -7.02 -10.69
C LYS A 89 -0.72 -7.33 -9.55
N GLU A 90 -0.62 -8.55 -9.06
CA GLU A 90 -1.25 -8.94 -7.81
C GLU A 90 -0.23 -8.77 -6.71
N LEU A 91 -0.67 -8.19 -5.60
CA LEU A 91 0.21 -7.90 -4.48
C LEU A 91 0.33 -9.11 -3.57
N LYS A 92 1.49 -9.22 -2.93
CA LYS A 92 1.75 -10.22 -1.90
C LYS A 92 2.21 -9.51 -0.65
N LEU A 93 2.03 -10.17 0.50
CA LEU A 93 2.62 -9.67 1.73
C LEU A 93 4.14 -9.70 1.58
N PRO A 94 4.83 -8.56 1.76
CA PRO A 94 6.28 -8.56 1.68
C PRO A 94 6.88 -9.36 2.83
N LYS A 95 7.99 -10.05 2.59
CA LYS A 95 8.66 -10.84 3.62
C LYS A 95 9.31 -9.98 4.69
N LYS A 96 9.69 -8.76 4.33
CA LYS A 96 10.39 -7.83 5.21
C LYS A 96 9.98 -6.41 4.85
N ILE A 97 9.77 -5.59 5.88
CA ILE A 97 9.48 -4.17 5.70
C ILE A 97 10.43 -3.35 6.58
N THR A 98 10.88 -2.22 6.08
CA THR A 98 11.84 -1.35 6.76
C THR A 98 11.25 0.05 6.88
N ASN A 99 11.17 0.56 8.11
CA ASN A 99 10.68 1.92 8.40
C ASN A 99 9.25 2.20 7.91
N VAL A 100 8.43 1.17 7.76
CA VAL A 100 7.01 1.31 7.42
C VAL A 100 6.18 1.44 8.68
N ILE A 101 6.50 0.62 9.69
CA ILE A 101 5.86 0.63 11.00
C ILE A 101 6.94 0.70 12.07
N LYS A 102 6.56 1.15 13.27
CA LYS A 102 7.49 1.29 14.39
C LYS A 102 7.19 0.24 15.45
N CYS A 103 8.24 -0.29 16.06
CA CYS A 103 8.09 -1.19 17.18
C CYS A 103 7.57 -0.42 18.40
N LYS A 104 6.51 -0.93 19.00
CA LYS A 104 5.88 -0.31 20.17
C LYS A 104 6.33 -0.91 21.49
N ASN A 105 7.25 -1.86 21.47
CA ASN A 105 7.82 -2.45 22.67
C ASN A 105 8.82 -1.45 23.29
N PRO A 106 8.54 -0.89 24.47
CA PRO A 106 9.42 0.10 25.07
C PRO A 106 10.79 -0.46 25.46
N ARG A 107 10.94 -1.79 25.52
CA ARG A 107 12.21 -2.43 25.85
C ARG A 107 13.04 -2.76 24.60
N CYS A 108 12.49 -2.56 23.42
CA CYS A 108 13.22 -2.83 22.19
C CYS A 108 14.30 -1.78 21.98
N ILE A 109 15.46 -2.21 21.46
CA ILE A 109 16.56 -1.30 21.18
C ILE A 109 16.15 -0.18 20.21
N THR A 110 15.22 -0.44 19.28
CA THR A 110 14.71 0.58 18.37
C THR A 110 13.88 1.65 19.06
N SER A 111 13.34 1.35 20.26
CA SER A 111 12.59 2.32 21.04
C SER A 111 13.51 3.13 21.96
N ILE A 112 14.70 2.61 22.27
CA ILE A 112 15.67 3.21 23.19
C ILE A 112 16.65 4.08 22.43
N GLU A 113 17.18 3.60 21.31
CA GLU A 113 18.15 4.32 20.49
C GLU A 113 17.50 4.88 19.25
N GLN A 114 17.70 6.17 19.00
CA GLN A 114 17.24 6.81 17.79
C GLN A 114 18.20 6.52 16.64
N GLY A 115 17.67 6.50 15.44
CA GLY A 115 18.49 6.31 14.25
C GLY A 115 18.62 4.86 13.78
N LEU A 116 18.10 3.92 14.53
CA LEU A 116 18.04 2.54 14.07
C LEU A 116 16.82 2.32 13.18
N ASP A 117 16.98 1.54 12.13
CA ASP A 117 15.85 1.18 11.27
C ASP A 117 14.89 0.26 12.00
N HIS A 118 13.60 0.53 11.82
CA HIS A 118 12.54 -0.36 12.30
C HIS A 118 12.28 -1.41 11.23
N VAL A 119 12.74 -2.62 11.47
CA VAL A 119 12.64 -3.72 10.52
C VAL A 119 11.72 -4.80 11.08
N PHE A 120 10.73 -5.18 10.30
CA PHE A 120 9.80 -6.24 10.65
C PHE A 120 9.84 -7.33 9.57
N PHE A 121 9.72 -8.57 9.98
CA PHE A 121 9.66 -9.69 9.06
C PHE A 121 8.33 -10.44 9.18
N LEU A 122 7.89 -11.01 8.07
CA LEU A 122 6.65 -11.79 8.01
C LEU A 122 6.88 -13.12 8.73
N SER A 123 6.24 -13.29 9.86
CA SER A 123 6.39 -14.45 10.72
C SER A 123 5.36 -15.53 10.41
N ASP A 124 4.13 -15.14 10.09
CA ASP A 124 3.04 -16.06 9.77
C ASP A 124 2.22 -15.44 8.63
N GLU A 125 2.36 -16.05 7.45
CA GLU A 125 1.69 -15.52 6.25
C GLU A 125 0.18 -15.67 6.30
N GLU A 126 -0.31 -16.80 6.82
CA GLU A 126 -1.76 -17.03 6.90
C GLU A 126 -2.44 -16.05 7.84
N LYS A 127 -1.83 -15.79 8.98
CA LYS A 127 -2.36 -14.87 9.98
C LYS A 127 -1.90 -13.43 9.75
N GLU A 128 -1.04 -13.20 8.76
CA GLU A 128 -0.49 -11.89 8.42
C GLU A 128 0.22 -11.24 9.60
N ILE A 129 1.05 -12.00 10.30
CA ILE A 129 1.76 -11.55 11.50
C ILE A 129 3.16 -11.09 11.13
N TYR A 130 3.49 -9.86 11.50
CA TYR A 130 4.83 -9.30 11.38
C TYR A 130 5.45 -9.16 12.76
N ARG A 131 6.74 -9.46 12.87
CA ARG A 131 7.50 -9.36 14.11
C ARG A 131 8.72 -8.48 13.93
N CYS A 132 9.05 -7.73 14.98
CA CYS A 132 10.26 -6.90 15.02
C CYS A 132 11.50 -7.77 14.91
N GLN A 133 12.45 -7.38 14.05
CA GLN A 133 13.69 -8.11 13.85
C GLN A 133 14.54 -8.17 15.13
N TYR A 134 14.45 -7.15 15.99
CA TYR A 134 15.31 -7.04 17.17
C TYR A 134 14.71 -7.72 18.40
N CYS A 135 13.44 -7.47 18.71
CA CYS A 135 12.82 -7.99 19.92
C CYS A 135 11.82 -9.11 19.66
N GLU A 136 11.50 -9.38 18.41
CA GLU A 136 10.56 -10.41 17.97
C GLU A 136 9.12 -10.20 18.44
N GLU A 137 8.82 -9.02 19.00
CA GLU A 137 7.45 -8.67 19.36
C GLU A 137 6.59 -8.58 18.12
N LYS A 138 5.37 -9.08 18.23
CA LYS A 138 4.38 -9.01 17.18
C LYS A 138 3.92 -7.57 16.99
N TYR A 139 3.77 -7.13 15.73
CA TYR A 139 3.22 -5.81 15.45
C TYR A 139 1.76 -5.76 15.89
N ARG A 140 1.42 -4.75 16.69
CA ARG A 140 0.10 -4.61 17.29
C ARG A 140 -0.71 -3.45 16.74
N GLY A 141 -0.20 -2.77 15.72
CA GLY A 141 -0.92 -1.69 15.09
C GLY A 141 -2.09 -2.20 14.25
N LYS A 142 -3.02 -1.30 13.95
CA LYS A 142 -4.14 -1.64 13.07
C LYS A 142 -3.67 -1.70 11.62
N ARG A 143 -4.12 -2.71 10.91
CA ARG A 143 -3.87 -2.87 9.49
C ARG A 143 -5.19 -2.75 8.73
N ASN A 144 -5.12 -2.26 7.51
CA ASN A 144 -6.28 -2.14 6.64
C ASN A 144 -6.62 -3.50 6.05
N LYS A 145 -7.65 -4.10 6.57
CA LYS A 145 -8.17 -5.35 6.03
C LYS A 145 -9.55 -5.14 5.45
#